data_88d483e338de66afbb0a83371c64332b
#
_entry.id   88d483e338de66afbb0a83371c64332b
#
_cell.length_a   1.000
_cell.length_b   1.000
_cell.length_c   1.000
_cell.angle_alpha   90.00
_cell.angle_beta   90.00
_cell.angle_gamma   90.00
#
_symmetry.space_group_name_H-M   'P 1'
#
loop_
_entity.id
_entity.type
_entity.pdbx_description
1 polymer ?
#
loop_
_entity_poly.entity_id
_entity_poly.type
_entity_poly.pdbx_seq_one_letter_code
_entity_poly.pdbx_strand_id
1 'polypeptide(L)'
;TYAFISDSFKNWRGMTDSKGRRIKRSLNINMTSIKFCTDEEITHYKKVEMLKDYIESIQGEIATHNDTNSHDKSSLLNGRNLTNIGLFREYAHQYLLANENLRTDLTLMVRQLEPTENGLPIEVYCFSNNIEWAEYERIQADIFDHLLSSVSNFDLEIFQNPTGKFGS
;
A
#
# COMPACT_ATOMS: atom_id res chain seq x y z
N THR A 1 -5.41 -0.49 38.19
CA THR A 1 -6.57 -0.14 37.34
C THR A 1 -6.56 1.31 36.90
N TYR A 2 -6.22 2.19 37.80
CA TYR A 2 -6.12 3.61 37.45
C TYR A 2 -5.03 3.85 36.41
N ALA A 3 -3.88 3.23 36.58
CA ALA A 3 -2.78 3.36 35.60
C ALA A 3 -3.18 2.81 34.23
N PHE A 4 -3.91 1.69 34.20
CA PHE A 4 -4.38 1.13 32.94
C PHE A 4 -5.35 2.08 32.24
N ILE A 5 -6.32 2.60 32.98
CA ILE A 5 -7.30 3.55 32.42
C ILE A 5 -6.58 4.82 31.94
N SER A 6 -5.59 5.28 32.71
CA SER A 6 -4.80 6.45 32.34
C SER A 6 -4.03 6.24 31.05
N ASP A 7 -3.42 5.07 30.86
CA ASP A 7 -2.65 4.77 29.67
C ASP A 7 -3.58 4.70 28.44
N SER A 8 -4.71 4.02 28.57
CA SER A 8 -5.69 3.91 27.50
C SER A 8 -6.25 5.29 27.13
N PHE A 9 -6.58 6.09 28.12
CA PHE A 9 -7.06 7.45 27.94
C PHE A 9 -6.00 8.33 27.31
N LYS A 10 -4.76 8.14 27.72
CA LYS A 10 -3.62 8.87 27.17
C LYS A 10 -3.43 8.65 25.67
N ASN A 11 -3.55 7.39 25.23
CA ASN A 11 -3.44 7.06 23.81
C ASN A 11 -4.55 7.73 23.00
N TRP A 12 -5.78 7.67 23.51
CA TRP A 12 -6.90 8.32 22.85
C TRP A 12 -6.72 9.85 22.81
N ARG A 13 -6.29 10.42 23.91
CA ARG A 13 -6.03 11.86 24.01
C ARG A 13 -4.88 12.26 23.10
N GLY A 14 -3.83 11.41 22.99
CA GLY A 14 -2.72 11.68 22.10
C GLY A 14 -3.15 11.85 20.66
N MET A 15 -4.09 11.01 20.18
CA MET A 15 -4.64 11.15 18.85
C MET A 15 -5.38 12.47 18.66
N THR A 16 -6.15 12.90 19.66
CA THR A 16 -6.89 14.16 19.62
C THR A 16 -5.97 15.36 19.77
N ASP A 17 -5.08 15.30 20.77
CA ASP A 17 -4.16 16.42 21.09
C ASP A 17 -3.15 16.65 19.97
N SER A 18 -2.77 15.60 19.24
CA SER A 18 -1.86 15.73 18.11
C SER A 18 -2.55 16.32 16.88
N LYS A 19 -3.84 16.57 16.96
CA LYS A 19 -4.64 17.12 15.87
C LYS A 19 -4.59 16.27 14.61
N GLY A 20 -4.45 14.95 14.81
CA GLY A 20 -4.50 13.97 13.73
C GLY A 20 -5.87 13.31 13.66
N ARG A 21 -6.37 13.15 12.45
CA ARG A 21 -7.63 12.44 12.22
C ARG A 21 -7.37 11.21 11.37
N ARG A 22 -7.90 10.07 11.84
CA ARG A 22 -7.61 8.78 11.21
C ARG A 22 -8.23 8.64 9.82
N ILE A 23 -7.40 8.18 8.89
CA ILE A 23 -7.82 7.70 7.57
C ILE A 23 -7.65 6.19 7.60
N LYS A 24 -8.74 5.47 7.38
CA LYS A 24 -8.73 4.01 7.32
C LYS A 24 -9.67 3.58 6.21
N ARG A 25 -9.11 3.29 5.04
CA ARG A 25 -9.89 2.97 3.85
C ARG A 25 -9.08 2.03 2.96
N SER A 26 -9.76 1.13 2.28
CA SER A 26 -9.12 0.14 1.41
C SER A 26 -9.39 0.41 -0.06
N LEU A 27 -8.39 0.04 -0.89
CA LEU A 27 -8.59 -0.17 -2.31
C LEU A 27 -8.79 -1.66 -2.49
N ASN A 28 -9.80 -2.05 -3.25
CA ASN A 28 -10.04 -3.46 -3.53
C ASN A 28 -9.42 -3.82 -4.88
N ILE A 29 -8.43 -4.70 -4.85
CA ILE A 29 -7.69 -5.09 -6.04
C ILE A 29 -8.26 -6.39 -6.59
N ASN A 30 -8.47 -6.44 -7.90
CA ASN A 30 -8.84 -7.66 -8.59
C ASN A 30 -7.70 -8.67 -8.48
N MET A 31 -7.94 -9.79 -7.78
CA MET A 31 -6.89 -10.77 -7.51
C MET A 31 -6.30 -11.37 -8.76
N THR A 32 -7.05 -11.45 -9.85
CA THR A 32 -6.55 -12.00 -11.12
C THR A 32 -5.49 -11.11 -11.76
N SER A 33 -5.36 -9.86 -11.32
CA SER A 33 -4.35 -8.95 -11.84
C SER A 33 -3.02 -9.05 -11.09
N ILE A 34 -2.96 -9.79 -9.99
CA ILE A 34 -1.74 -9.98 -9.19
C ILE A 34 -0.83 -10.97 -9.89
N LYS A 35 0.45 -10.63 -10.02
CA LYS A 35 1.42 -11.48 -10.70
C LYS A 35 2.84 -11.22 -10.22
N PHE A 36 3.72 -12.19 -10.49
CA PHE A 36 5.15 -11.98 -10.33
C PHE A 36 5.66 -11.01 -11.40
N CYS A 37 6.65 -10.22 -11.07
CA CYS A 37 7.27 -9.30 -12.02
C CYS A 37 8.40 -9.98 -12.78
N THR A 38 8.48 -9.72 -14.09
CA THR A 38 9.63 -10.13 -14.90
C THR A 38 10.78 -9.14 -14.67
N ASP A 39 11.99 -9.54 -15.08
CA ASP A 39 13.16 -8.66 -14.97
C ASP A 39 12.96 -7.36 -15.74
N GLU A 40 12.32 -7.43 -16.90
CA GLU A 40 12.02 -6.23 -17.70
C GLU A 40 11.08 -5.29 -16.96
N GLU A 41 10.05 -5.86 -16.33
CA GLU A 41 9.10 -5.07 -15.55
C GLU A 41 9.78 -4.42 -14.35
N ILE A 42 10.65 -5.14 -13.65
CA ILE A 42 11.40 -4.60 -12.52
C ILE A 42 12.30 -3.45 -12.97
N THR A 43 12.98 -3.60 -14.11
CA THR A 43 13.81 -2.53 -14.68
C THR A 43 12.95 -1.28 -14.97
N HIS A 44 11.74 -1.49 -15.46
CA HIS A 44 10.80 -0.40 -15.69
C HIS A 44 10.40 0.29 -14.39
N TYR A 45 10.09 -0.49 -13.34
CA TYR A 45 9.68 0.06 -12.04
C TYR A 45 10.82 0.81 -11.34
N LYS A 46 12.08 0.51 -11.64
CA LYS A 46 13.20 1.27 -11.09
C LYS A 46 13.21 2.74 -11.54
N LYS A 47 12.49 3.08 -12.59
CA LYS A 47 12.33 4.46 -13.04
C LYS A 47 11.39 5.26 -12.12
N VAL A 48 10.63 4.59 -11.28
CA VAL A 48 9.78 5.25 -10.29
C VAL A 48 10.67 5.65 -9.12
N GLU A 49 10.81 6.96 -8.92
CA GLU A 49 11.76 7.50 -7.93
C GLU A 49 11.53 6.92 -6.53
N MET A 50 10.28 6.80 -6.12
CA MET A 50 9.92 6.29 -4.80
C MET A 50 10.23 4.81 -4.61
N LEU A 51 10.45 4.06 -5.69
CA LEU A 51 10.70 2.62 -5.64
C LEU A 51 12.16 2.25 -5.91
N LYS A 52 12.94 3.15 -6.45
CA LYS A 52 14.29 2.81 -6.92
C LYS A 52 15.15 2.18 -5.82
N ASP A 53 15.28 2.86 -4.70
CA ASP A 53 16.13 2.37 -3.60
C ASP A 53 15.61 1.08 -3.00
N TYR A 54 14.29 0.97 -2.86
CA TYR A 54 13.67 -0.25 -2.37
C TYR A 54 13.95 -1.43 -3.30
N ILE A 55 13.75 -1.24 -4.61
CA ILE A 55 13.97 -2.31 -5.59
C ILE A 55 15.43 -2.74 -5.60
N GLU A 56 16.36 -1.81 -5.60
CA GLU A 56 17.79 -2.13 -5.59
C GLU A 56 18.18 -2.90 -4.34
N SER A 57 17.67 -2.49 -3.18
CA SER A 57 17.91 -3.17 -1.91
C SER A 57 17.35 -4.59 -1.92
N ILE A 58 16.07 -4.74 -2.31
CA ILE A 58 15.42 -6.03 -2.25
C ILE A 58 15.94 -6.98 -3.33
N GLN A 59 16.37 -6.47 -4.48
CA GLN A 59 17.00 -7.29 -5.52
C GLN A 59 18.30 -7.90 -5.02
N GLY A 60 19.10 -7.14 -4.27
CA GLY A 60 20.32 -7.66 -3.67
C GLY A 60 20.03 -8.82 -2.71
N GLU A 61 19.03 -8.67 -1.86
CA GLU A 61 18.61 -9.72 -0.92
C GLU A 61 18.09 -10.96 -1.66
N ILE A 62 17.26 -10.75 -2.68
CA ILE A 62 16.69 -11.84 -3.47
C ILE A 62 17.77 -12.58 -4.23
N ALA A 63 18.70 -11.87 -4.86
CA ALA A 63 19.79 -12.49 -5.60
C ALA A 63 20.66 -13.36 -4.68
N THR A 64 21.00 -12.86 -3.50
CA THR A 64 21.76 -13.62 -2.51
C THR A 64 21.01 -14.86 -2.08
N HIS A 65 19.72 -14.74 -1.79
CA HIS A 65 18.91 -15.89 -1.39
C HIS A 65 18.83 -16.93 -2.50
N ASN A 66 18.55 -16.52 -3.74
CA ASN A 66 18.41 -17.43 -4.87
C ASN A 66 19.73 -18.10 -5.23
N ASP A 67 20.84 -17.39 -5.19
CA ASP A 67 22.16 -17.94 -5.45
C ASP A 67 22.55 -18.99 -4.39
N THR A 68 22.29 -18.67 -3.12
CA THR A 68 22.59 -19.59 -2.01
C THR A 68 21.81 -20.88 -2.12
N ASN A 69 20.57 -20.81 -2.61
CA ASN A 69 19.68 -21.97 -2.70
C ASN A 69 19.68 -22.64 -4.09
N SER A 70 20.49 -22.13 -5.03
CA SER A 70 20.67 -22.72 -6.37
C SER A 70 19.35 -22.96 -7.12
N HIS A 71 18.48 -21.98 -7.12
CA HIS A 71 17.18 -22.08 -7.81
C HIS A 71 17.30 -21.92 -9.32
N ASP A 72 16.49 -22.69 -10.06
CA ASP A 72 16.32 -22.52 -11.49
C ASP A 72 15.42 -21.31 -11.76
N LYS A 73 16.00 -20.24 -12.31
CA LYS A 73 15.33 -18.97 -12.54
C LYS A 73 14.52 -18.91 -13.84
N SER A 74 14.46 -20.00 -14.60
CA SER A 74 13.62 -20.04 -15.80
C SER A 74 12.13 -20.01 -15.45
N SER A 75 11.77 -20.37 -14.21
CA SER A 75 10.42 -20.23 -13.69
C SER A 75 10.38 -19.17 -12.59
N LEU A 76 9.40 -18.25 -12.68
CA LEU A 76 9.17 -17.24 -11.64
C LEU A 76 8.68 -17.84 -10.32
N LEU A 77 8.31 -19.11 -10.31
CA LEU A 77 7.90 -19.81 -9.10
C LEU A 77 9.09 -20.28 -8.27
N ASN A 78 10.26 -20.40 -8.90
CA ASN A 78 11.46 -20.85 -8.20
C ASN A 78 12.16 -19.68 -7.51
N GLY A 79 12.50 -19.90 -6.25
CA GLY A 79 13.16 -18.89 -5.47
C GLY A 79 12.21 -17.79 -5.02
N ARG A 80 12.79 -16.66 -4.67
CA ARG A 80 12.07 -15.48 -4.17
C ARG A 80 12.05 -14.42 -5.25
N ASN A 81 10.85 -13.91 -5.58
CA ASN A 81 10.66 -12.95 -6.65
C ASN A 81 9.70 -11.84 -6.21
N LEU A 82 9.82 -10.67 -6.83
CA LEU A 82 8.95 -9.54 -6.58
C LEU A 82 7.60 -9.72 -7.26
N THR A 83 6.56 -9.17 -6.65
CA THR A 83 5.21 -9.13 -7.21
C THR A 83 4.78 -7.69 -7.45
N ASN A 84 3.85 -7.51 -8.40
CA ASN A 84 3.32 -6.18 -8.66
C ASN A 84 2.54 -5.61 -7.47
N ILE A 85 1.80 -6.45 -6.74
CA ILE A 85 1.07 -5.98 -5.57
C ILE A 85 2.01 -5.57 -4.43
N GLY A 86 3.13 -6.26 -4.27
CA GLY A 86 4.15 -5.89 -3.30
C GLY A 86 4.78 -4.55 -3.61
N LEU A 87 5.09 -4.32 -4.88
CA LEU A 87 5.63 -3.04 -5.34
C LEU A 87 4.61 -1.91 -5.19
N PHE A 88 3.34 -2.18 -5.49
CA PHE A 88 2.29 -1.18 -5.29
C PHE A 88 2.16 -0.80 -3.81
N ARG A 89 2.18 -1.77 -2.89
CA ARG A 89 2.12 -1.48 -1.45
C ARG A 89 3.29 -0.61 -1.01
N GLU A 90 4.49 -0.91 -1.47
CA GLU A 90 5.67 -0.11 -1.13
C GLU A 90 5.58 1.29 -1.71
N TYR A 91 5.14 1.41 -2.96
CA TYR A 91 4.92 2.70 -3.58
C TYR A 91 3.91 3.54 -2.78
N ALA A 92 2.80 2.94 -2.42
CA ALA A 92 1.77 3.62 -1.64
C ALA A 92 2.32 4.08 -0.29
N HIS A 93 3.11 3.23 0.38
CA HIS A 93 3.73 3.57 1.66
C HIS A 93 4.67 4.77 1.52
N GLN A 94 5.53 4.76 0.51
CA GLN A 94 6.46 5.87 0.27
C GLN A 94 5.72 7.16 -0.11
N TYR A 95 4.66 7.04 -0.89
CA TYR A 95 3.82 8.17 -1.23
C TYR A 95 3.19 8.81 0.01
N LEU A 96 2.69 7.99 0.92
CA LEU A 96 2.10 8.49 2.16
C LEU A 96 3.16 9.16 3.05
N LEU A 97 4.35 8.56 3.16
CA LEU A 97 5.44 9.13 3.95
C LEU A 97 5.87 10.51 3.43
N ALA A 98 5.82 10.71 2.13
CA ALA A 98 6.19 11.97 1.49
C ALA A 98 5.07 13.01 1.49
N ASN A 99 3.86 12.64 1.92
CA ASN A 99 2.72 13.54 1.88
C ASN A 99 2.73 14.49 3.08
N GLU A 100 2.84 15.79 2.80
CA GLU A 100 2.93 16.83 3.81
C GLU A 100 1.68 16.96 4.68
N ASN A 101 0.56 16.42 4.22
CA ASN A 101 -0.73 16.51 4.92
C ASN A 101 -0.95 15.38 5.91
N LEU A 102 0.01 14.48 6.05
CA LEU A 102 -0.09 13.34 6.95
C LEU A 102 0.89 13.43 8.11
N ARG A 103 0.50 12.84 9.22
CA ARG A 103 1.34 12.73 10.42
C ARG A 103 2.23 11.49 10.28
N THR A 104 3.54 11.69 10.25
CA THR A 104 4.49 10.58 10.21
C THR A 104 4.93 10.11 11.59
N ASP A 105 4.58 10.87 12.62
CA ASP A 105 4.83 10.51 14.02
C ASP A 105 3.73 9.60 14.61
N LEU A 106 2.66 9.39 13.87
CA LEU A 106 1.60 8.45 14.23
C LEU A 106 1.64 7.25 13.29
N THR A 107 0.86 6.22 13.60
CA THR A 107 0.83 5.01 12.78
C THR A 107 0.51 5.36 11.32
N LEU A 108 1.35 4.88 10.43
CA LEU A 108 1.19 5.04 8.99
C LEU A 108 1.59 3.74 8.33
N MET A 109 0.63 3.06 7.70
CA MET A 109 0.91 1.79 7.04
C MET A 109 -0.04 1.54 5.89
N VAL A 110 0.42 0.71 4.98
CA VAL A 110 -0.38 0.13 3.90
C VAL A 110 -0.31 -1.38 4.09
N ARG A 111 -1.45 -2.00 4.35
CA ARG A 111 -1.47 -3.43 4.65
C ARG A 111 -2.47 -4.19 3.81
N GLN A 112 -2.17 -5.44 3.58
CA GLN A 112 -3.03 -6.35 2.87
C GLN A 112 -3.96 -7.06 3.85
N LEU A 113 -5.24 -6.96 3.60
CA LEU A 113 -6.24 -7.67 4.38
C LEU A 113 -6.61 -8.99 3.72
N GLU A 114 -7.45 -9.77 4.37
CA GLU A 114 -7.94 -11.03 3.85
C GLU A 114 -8.76 -10.82 2.57
N PRO A 115 -8.58 -11.67 1.55
CA PRO A 115 -9.40 -11.57 0.34
C PRO A 115 -10.88 -11.74 0.66
N THR A 116 -11.72 -11.02 -0.08
CA THR A 116 -13.17 -11.07 0.04
C THR A 116 -13.78 -11.34 -1.32
N GLU A 117 -15.09 -11.46 -1.37
CA GLU A 117 -15.83 -11.54 -2.63
C GLU A 117 -15.69 -10.27 -3.47
N ASN A 118 -15.24 -9.17 -2.84
CA ASN A 118 -15.01 -7.89 -3.52
C ASN A 118 -13.54 -7.66 -3.84
N GLY A 119 -12.73 -8.72 -3.89
CA GLY A 119 -11.33 -8.64 -4.22
C GLY A 119 -10.41 -8.62 -3.02
N LEU A 120 -9.17 -8.20 -3.23
CA LEU A 120 -8.15 -8.11 -2.18
C LEU A 120 -8.06 -6.68 -1.66
N PRO A 121 -8.45 -6.45 -0.39
CA PRO A 121 -8.35 -5.10 0.17
C PRO A 121 -6.90 -4.75 0.48
N ILE A 122 -6.44 -3.60 -0.01
CA ILE A 122 -5.19 -2.98 0.40
C ILE A 122 -5.59 -1.77 1.22
N GLU A 123 -5.39 -1.85 2.53
CA GLU A 123 -5.84 -0.81 3.46
C GLU A 123 -4.78 0.25 3.68
N VAL A 124 -5.19 1.49 3.51
CA VAL A 124 -4.40 2.66 3.89
C VAL A 124 -4.82 3.06 5.29
N TYR A 125 -3.86 3.08 6.20
CA TYR A 125 -4.08 3.46 7.60
C TYR A 125 -3.10 4.55 7.97
N CYS A 126 -3.60 5.74 8.21
CA CYS A 126 -2.75 6.90 8.53
C CYS A 126 -3.58 7.99 9.21
N PHE A 127 -2.91 9.08 9.56
CA PHE A 127 -3.57 10.21 10.24
C PHE A 127 -3.25 11.49 9.49
N SER A 128 -4.28 12.28 9.20
CA SER A 128 -4.10 13.62 8.64
C SER A 128 -3.51 14.55 9.71
N ASN A 129 -2.85 15.59 9.25
CA ASN A 129 -2.35 16.64 10.18
C ASN A 129 -3.37 17.75 10.43
N ASN A 130 -4.56 17.63 9.85
CA ASN A 130 -5.63 18.60 10.02
C ASN A 130 -6.91 17.86 10.38
N ILE A 131 -7.58 18.27 11.44
CA ILE A 131 -8.80 17.62 11.93
C ILE A 131 -10.09 18.31 11.43
N GLU A 132 -9.98 19.47 10.79
CA GLU A 132 -11.13 20.12 10.20
C GLU A 132 -11.74 19.20 9.14
N TRP A 133 -13.05 19.01 9.21
CA TRP A 133 -13.72 17.99 8.40
C TRP A 133 -13.50 18.19 6.89
N ALA A 134 -13.69 19.41 6.40
CA ALA A 134 -13.56 19.67 4.96
C ALA A 134 -12.12 19.42 4.48
N GLU A 135 -11.12 19.85 5.27
CA GLU A 135 -9.72 19.59 4.95
C GLU A 135 -9.36 18.11 5.04
N TYR A 136 -9.87 17.44 6.06
CA TYR A 136 -9.68 15.99 6.19
C TYR A 136 -10.22 15.26 4.98
N GLU A 137 -11.44 15.58 4.53
CA GLU A 137 -12.05 14.95 3.36
C GLU A 137 -11.26 15.25 2.09
N ARG A 138 -10.74 16.48 1.95
CA ARG A 138 -9.91 16.84 0.81
C ARG A 138 -8.61 16.04 0.78
N ILE A 139 -7.94 15.94 1.93
CA ILE A 139 -6.69 15.18 2.06
C ILE A 139 -6.94 13.72 1.71
N GLN A 140 -7.99 13.13 2.25
CA GLN A 140 -8.34 11.75 1.99
C GLN A 140 -8.65 11.52 0.51
N ALA A 141 -9.44 12.40 -0.10
CA ALA A 141 -9.79 12.30 -1.51
C ALA A 141 -8.54 12.40 -2.40
N ASP A 142 -7.64 13.34 -2.12
CA ASP A 142 -6.41 13.50 -2.90
C ASP A 142 -5.54 12.24 -2.86
N ILE A 143 -5.43 11.63 -1.68
CA ILE A 143 -4.66 10.40 -1.52
C ILE A 143 -5.26 9.28 -2.38
N PHE A 144 -6.56 9.07 -2.30
CA PHE A 144 -7.20 7.98 -3.03
C PHE A 144 -7.34 8.27 -4.52
N ASP A 145 -7.46 9.52 -4.92
CA ASP A 145 -7.37 9.90 -6.34
C ASP A 145 -6.02 9.47 -6.91
N HIS A 146 -4.95 9.76 -6.19
CA HIS A 146 -3.61 9.40 -6.62
C HIS A 146 -3.41 7.89 -6.66
N LEU A 147 -3.74 7.20 -5.58
CA LEU A 147 -3.53 5.77 -5.47
C LEU A 147 -4.38 4.98 -6.47
N LEU A 148 -5.65 5.34 -6.63
CA LEU A 148 -6.52 4.71 -7.61
C LEU A 148 -6.00 4.91 -9.04
N SER A 149 -5.47 6.10 -9.33
CA SER A 149 -4.88 6.40 -10.64
C SER A 149 -3.56 5.65 -10.87
N SER A 150 -2.87 5.30 -9.78
CA SER A 150 -1.57 4.62 -9.86
C SER A 150 -1.68 3.11 -10.08
N VAL A 151 -2.81 2.52 -9.73
CA VAL A 151 -3.00 1.05 -9.75
C VAL A 151 -2.65 0.45 -11.11
N SER A 152 -3.11 1.07 -12.20
CA SER A 152 -2.85 0.56 -13.55
C SER A 152 -1.39 0.58 -13.95
N ASN A 153 -0.58 1.46 -13.35
CA ASN A 153 0.85 1.52 -13.61
C ASN A 153 1.59 0.28 -13.11
N PHE A 154 0.94 -0.48 -12.24
CA PHE A 154 1.48 -1.72 -11.68
C PHE A 154 0.81 -2.95 -12.32
N ASP A 155 0.12 -2.76 -13.44
CA ASP A 155 -0.67 -3.81 -14.12
C ASP A 155 -1.71 -4.44 -13.19
N LEU A 156 -2.17 -3.66 -12.22
CA LEU A 156 -3.24 -4.06 -11.30
C LEU A 156 -4.55 -3.44 -11.75
N GLU A 157 -5.64 -4.07 -11.35
CA GLU A 157 -6.99 -3.60 -11.63
C GLU A 157 -7.78 -3.47 -10.35
N ILE A 158 -8.58 -2.41 -10.25
CA ILE A 158 -9.54 -2.26 -9.16
C ILE A 158 -10.72 -3.20 -9.43
N PHE A 159 -11.11 -3.92 -8.39
CA PHE A 159 -12.28 -4.79 -8.48
C PHE A 159 -13.55 -3.94 -8.52
N GLN A 160 -14.43 -4.28 -9.47
CA GLN A 160 -15.77 -3.71 -9.54
C GLN A 160 -16.75 -4.82 -9.84
N ASN A 161 -17.88 -4.80 -9.16
CA ASN A 161 -18.93 -5.76 -9.45
C ASN A 161 -19.51 -5.46 -10.85
N PRO A 162 -19.89 -6.51 -11.61
CA PRO A 162 -20.56 -6.29 -12.88
C PRO A 162 -21.80 -5.43 -12.68
N THR A 163 -22.01 -4.45 -13.58
CA THR A 163 -23.21 -3.61 -13.54
C THR A 163 -24.33 -4.28 -14.30
N GLY A 164 -25.54 -3.80 -14.10
CA GLY A 164 -26.72 -4.34 -14.76
C GLY A 164 -26.76 -4.12 -16.27
N LYS A 165 -25.69 -3.63 -16.87
CA LYS A 165 -25.59 -3.45 -18.31
C LYS A 165 -25.27 -4.73 -19.06
N PHE A 166 -24.85 -5.77 -18.38
CA PHE A 166 -24.58 -7.05 -19.00
C PHE A 166 -25.88 -7.68 -19.43
N GLY A 167 -25.93 -8.13 -20.69
CA GLY A 167 -27.11 -8.76 -21.24
C GLY A 167 -28.15 -7.79 -21.82
N SER A 168 -27.85 -6.53 -21.82
CA SER A 168 -28.76 -5.52 -22.44
C SER A 168 -28.36 -5.23 -23.87
#